data_047a58fdfbe4ae03217bef0a57738bd2
#
_entry.id   047a58fdfbe4ae03217bef0a57738bd2
#
_cell.length_a   1.000
_cell.length_b   1.000
_cell.length_c   1.000
_cell.angle_alpha   90.00
_cell.angle_beta   90.00
_cell.angle_gamma   90.00
#
_symmetry.space_group_name_H-M   'P 1'
#
loop_
_entity.id
_entity.type
_entity.pdbx_description
1 polymer ?
#
loop_
_entity_poly.entity_id
_entity_poly.type
_entity_poly.pdbx_seq_one_letter_code
_entity_poly.pdbx_strand_id
1 'polypeptide(L)'
;MNEEIKQKFCREFGTDRVLLEEPMKRHTTFRIGGPAEVFVMPENLEEVQRILEICRTEDLPYFILGNGSNLLVSDRGYRGVVIQMDRNFGEVKVEGTEIHASAGALLSTIAVAARRASLTGFEFAGGIPGTLGGAVVMNAGAYGGEMKDVLRKVMVMDQSGKVFEIPAEELQMGYRTSIIKTAGYIVLGAVLSLKEGNLEEIKMLTRKLSEQRTSKQPLEYPSAGSTFKRPEGYFAGKLIMDSGLRGYRVGGAQVSEKHCGFVINTGDATAEDVCGLMKHVTETVYAKFGVTLEPEVKFLGEF
;
A
#
# COMPACT_ATOMS: atom_id res chain seq x y z
N MET A 1 -19.27 -11.11 -12.84
CA MET A 1 -20.39 -10.14 -12.58
C MET A 1 -21.24 -10.05 -13.82
N ASN A 2 -22.59 -9.94 -13.69
CA ASN A 2 -23.45 -9.78 -14.88
C ASN A 2 -23.45 -8.33 -15.39
N GLU A 3 -23.88 -8.14 -16.64
CA GLU A 3 -23.85 -6.82 -17.29
C GLU A 3 -24.78 -5.80 -16.65
N GLU A 4 -25.92 -6.25 -16.10
CA GLU A 4 -26.88 -5.37 -15.43
C GLU A 4 -26.26 -4.70 -14.19
N ILE A 5 -25.50 -5.47 -13.39
CA ILE A 5 -24.79 -4.93 -12.22
C ILE A 5 -23.69 -3.94 -12.65
N LYS A 6 -22.91 -4.26 -13.69
CA LYS A 6 -21.91 -3.32 -14.24
C LYS A 6 -22.55 -1.99 -14.64
N GLN A 7 -23.69 -2.05 -15.34
CA GLN A 7 -24.45 -0.85 -15.74
C GLN A 7 -25.05 -0.12 -14.53
N LYS A 8 -25.40 -0.82 -13.45
CA LYS A 8 -25.87 -0.20 -12.21
C LYS A 8 -24.77 0.69 -11.60
N PHE A 9 -23.52 0.19 -11.52
CA PHE A 9 -22.38 1.02 -11.06
C PHE A 9 -22.20 2.26 -11.94
N CYS A 10 -22.20 2.11 -13.27
CA CYS A 10 -22.05 3.23 -14.20
C CYS A 10 -23.15 4.28 -14.04
N ARG A 11 -24.41 3.85 -13.84
CA ARG A 11 -25.54 4.77 -13.65
C ARG A 11 -25.50 5.51 -12.31
N GLU A 12 -25.09 4.82 -11.23
CA GLU A 12 -25.09 5.40 -9.88
C GLU A 12 -23.90 6.30 -9.61
N PHE A 13 -22.71 5.97 -10.15
CA PHE A 13 -21.46 6.66 -9.81
C PHE A 13 -20.81 7.43 -10.99
N GLY A 14 -21.40 7.34 -12.20
CA GLY A 14 -20.88 8.02 -13.38
C GLY A 14 -19.81 7.20 -14.15
N THR A 15 -19.85 7.32 -15.47
CA THR A 15 -18.94 6.59 -16.37
C THR A 15 -17.51 7.12 -16.40
N ASP A 16 -17.28 8.30 -15.86
CA ASP A 16 -15.98 8.93 -15.64
C ASP A 16 -15.26 8.38 -14.40
N ARG A 17 -16.02 7.86 -13.43
CA ARG A 17 -15.53 7.31 -12.16
C ARG A 17 -15.70 5.81 -12.02
N VAL A 18 -16.39 5.16 -12.96
CA VAL A 18 -16.55 3.70 -13.04
C VAL A 18 -15.92 3.21 -14.33
N LEU A 19 -14.81 2.47 -14.19
CA LEU A 19 -14.12 1.87 -15.31
C LEU A 19 -14.38 0.37 -15.33
N LEU A 20 -14.83 -0.16 -16.45
CA LEU A 20 -15.06 -1.60 -16.63
C LEU A 20 -13.84 -2.24 -17.27
N GLU A 21 -13.52 -3.46 -16.83
CA GLU A 21 -12.35 -4.21 -17.31
C GLU A 21 -11.04 -3.38 -17.26
N GLU A 22 -10.88 -2.57 -16.20
CA GLU A 22 -9.75 -1.64 -16.07
C GLU A 22 -8.45 -2.36 -15.74
N PRO A 23 -7.40 -2.21 -16.56
CA PRO A 23 -6.11 -2.88 -16.35
C PRO A 23 -5.43 -2.41 -15.05
N MET A 24 -5.32 -3.29 -14.07
CA MET A 24 -4.75 -2.99 -12.75
C MET A 24 -3.27 -2.59 -12.80
N LYS A 25 -2.54 -2.94 -13.86
CA LYS A 25 -1.17 -2.46 -14.09
C LYS A 25 -1.03 -0.94 -14.13
N ARG A 26 -2.13 -0.19 -14.38
CA ARG A 26 -2.16 1.28 -14.35
C ARG A 26 -2.30 1.84 -12.93
N HIS A 27 -2.73 1.00 -11.98
CA HIS A 27 -3.07 1.36 -10.60
C HIS A 27 -2.16 0.71 -9.56
N THR A 28 -1.06 0.10 -10.00
CA THR A 28 -0.03 -0.47 -9.12
C THR A 28 1.34 0.11 -9.44
N THR A 29 2.17 0.31 -8.42
CA THR A 29 3.56 0.75 -8.62
C THR A 29 4.42 -0.34 -9.25
N PHE A 30 4.00 -1.59 -9.19
CA PHE A 30 4.67 -2.71 -9.86
C PHE A 30 4.40 -2.72 -11.38
N ARG A 31 3.34 -2.02 -11.82
CA ARG A 31 2.86 -1.99 -13.23
C ARG A 31 2.59 -3.37 -13.80
N ILE A 32 2.04 -4.25 -12.96
CA ILE A 32 1.61 -5.62 -13.31
C ILE A 32 0.17 -5.78 -12.86
N GLY A 33 -0.62 -6.53 -13.62
CA GLY A 33 -1.99 -6.92 -13.31
C GLY A 33 -2.95 -6.82 -14.48
N GLY A 34 -3.77 -7.85 -14.61
CA GLY A 34 -4.89 -7.93 -15.54
C GLY A 34 -6.06 -7.03 -15.11
N PRO A 35 -7.22 -7.17 -15.75
CA PRO A 35 -8.35 -6.26 -15.56
C PRO A 35 -9.09 -6.47 -14.23
N ALA A 36 -9.56 -5.39 -13.60
CA ALA A 36 -10.63 -5.42 -12.61
C ALA A 36 -11.98 -5.37 -13.32
N GLU A 37 -12.92 -6.24 -12.97
CA GLU A 37 -14.24 -6.24 -13.63
C GLU A 37 -14.95 -4.89 -13.48
N VAL A 38 -14.91 -4.32 -12.26
CA VAL A 38 -15.38 -2.96 -11.96
C VAL A 38 -14.31 -2.27 -11.13
N PHE A 39 -13.91 -1.09 -11.58
CA PHE A 39 -13.03 -0.19 -10.87
C PHE A 39 -13.79 1.10 -10.61
N VAL A 40 -13.96 1.48 -9.33
CA VAL A 40 -14.77 2.63 -8.95
C VAL A 40 -13.98 3.58 -8.04
N MET A 41 -14.14 4.87 -8.30
CA MET A 41 -13.50 5.97 -7.58
C MET A 41 -14.55 6.82 -6.86
N PRO A 42 -14.94 6.48 -5.61
CA PRO A 42 -15.94 7.24 -4.87
C PRO A 42 -15.46 8.65 -4.53
N GLU A 43 -16.38 9.60 -4.45
CA GLU A 43 -16.07 11.01 -4.10
C GLU A 43 -16.24 11.31 -2.61
N ASN A 44 -17.07 10.54 -1.91
CA ASN A 44 -17.44 10.81 -0.53
C ASN A 44 -17.78 9.51 0.22
N LEU A 45 -18.02 9.64 1.52
CA LEU A 45 -18.34 8.52 2.39
C LEU A 45 -19.64 7.82 2.01
N GLU A 46 -20.64 8.58 1.63
CA GLU A 46 -21.97 8.09 1.24
C GLU A 46 -21.87 7.15 0.02
N GLU A 47 -21.02 7.52 -0.94
CA GLU A 47 -20.76 6.66 -2.10
C GLU A 47 -20.01 5.38 -1.72
N VAL A 48 -19.03 5.44 -0.81
CA VAL A 48 -18.36 4.24 -0.30
C VAL A 48 -19.38 3.31 0.36
N GLN A 49 -20.25 3.84 1.23
CA GLN A 49 -21.31 3.06 1.87
C GLN A 49 -22.24 2.43 0.84
N ARG A 50 -22.63 3.19 -0.19
CA ARG A 50 -23.51 2.70 -1.24
C ARG A 50 -22.87 1.61 -2.11
N ILE A 51 -21.59 1.77 -2.46
CA ILE A 51 -20.82 0.74 -3.19
C ILE A 51 -20.78 -0.56 -2.39
N LEU A 52 -20.49 -0.48 -1.08
CA LEU A 52 -20.45 -1.66 -0.21
C LEU A 52 -21.81 -2.31 -0.03
N GLU A 53 -22.89 -1.51 0.03
CA GLU A 53 -24.26 -2.02 0.06
C GLU A 53 -24.56 -2.82 -1.21
N ILE A 54 -24.19 -2.32 -2.40
CA ILE A 54 -24.35 -3.05 -3.65
C ILE A 54 -23.54 -4.34 -3.60
N CYS A 55 -22.26 -4.27 -3.21
CA CYS A 55 -21.40 -5.45 -3.12
C CYS A 55 -22.01 -6.52 -2.21
N ARG A 56 -22.53 -6.13 -1.05
CA ARG A 56 -23.19 -7.05 -0.11
C ARG A 56 -24.49 -7.64 -0.66
N THR A 57 -25.33 -6.82 -1.29
CA THR A 57 -26.65 -7.26 -1.80
C THR A 57 -26.49 -8.22 -2.99
N GLU A 58 -25.49 -7.98 -3.83
CA GLU A 58 -25.23 -8.76 -5.04
C GLU A 58 -24.15 -9.86 -4.82
N ASP A 59 -23.74 -10.08 -3.55
CA ASP A 59 -22.67 -11.04 -3.17
C ASP A 59 -21.37 -10.88 -3.99
N LEU A 60 -20.92 -9.64 -4.14
CA LEU A 60 -19.73 -9.31 -4.92
C LEU A 60 -18.51 -9.15 -4.02
N PRO A 61 -17.41 -9.82 -4.35
CA PRO A 61 -16.14 -9.53 -3.67
C PRO A 61 -15.66 -8.11 -4.02
N TYR A 62 -15.07 -7.44 -3.04
CA TYR A 62 -14.49 -6.12 -3.25
C TYR A 62 -13.08 -6.01 -2.65
N PHE A 63 -12.32 -5.04 -3.14
CA PHE A 63 -10.98 -4.72 -2.66
C PHE A 63 -10.82 -3.21 -2.53
N ILE A 64 -10.35 -2.74 -1.36
CA ILE A 64 -10.04 -1.33 -1.14
C ILE A 64 -8.59 -1.07 -1.57
N LEU A 65 -8.44 -0.17 -2.52
CA LEU A 65 -7.16 0.20 -3.11
C LEU A 65 -6.77 1.63 -2.70
N GLY A 66 -5.56 1.80 -2.23
CA GLY A 66 -4.89 3.11 -2.16
C GLY A 66 -4.01 3.32 -3.40
N ASN A 67 -2.72 3.57 -3.20
CA ASN A 67 -1.75 3.80 -4.29
C ASN A 67 -1.19 2.51 -4.94
N GLY A 68 -1.67 1.32 -4.57
CA GLY A 68 -1.21 0.05 -5.14
C GLY A 68 0.29 -0.25 -4.98
N SER A 69 0.93 0.32 -3.95
CA SER A 69 2.39 0.29 -3.78
C SER A 69 2.94 -0.96 -3.07
N ASN A 70 2.06 -1.84 -2.61
CA ASN A 70 2.42 -3.13 -2.00
C ASN A 70 1.54 -4.26 -2.54
N LEU A 71 1.24 -4.23 -3.85
CA LEU A 71 0.27 -5.10 -4.48
C LEU A 71 0.84 -5.76 -5.74
N LEU A 72 0.66 -7.06 -5.86
CA LEU A 72 0.79 -7.84 -7.08
C LEU A 72 -0.60 -8.32 -7.49
N VAL A 73 -1.06 -7.90 -8.65
CA VAL A 73 -2.36 -8.32 -9.18
C VAL A 73 -2.14 -9.41 -10.23
N SER A 74 -2.95 -10.47 -10.16
CA SER A 74 -2.91 -11.57 -11.12
C SER A 74 -3.02 -11.09 -12.58
N ASP A 75 -2.37 -11.78 -13.50
CA ASP A 75 -2.49 -11.53 -14.93
C ASP A 75 -3.93 -11.76 -15.43
N ARG A 76 -4.72 -12.61 -14.73
CA ARG A 76 -6.15 -12.81 -15.00
C ARG A 76 -7.03 -11.68 -14.43
N GLY A 77 -6.42 -10.76 -13.67
CA GLY A 77 -7.12 -9.64 -13.04
C GLY A 77 -7.86 -10.00 -11.76
N TYR A 78 -8.90 -9.23 -11.45
CA TYR A 78 -9.73 -9.40 -10.27
C TYR A 78 -11.21 -9.42 -10.62
N ARG A 79 -11.87 -10.54 -10.27
CA ARG A 79 -13.31 -10.73 -10.50
C ARG A 79 -14.11 -10.17 -9.33
N GLY A 80 -14.37 -8.86 -9.37
CA GLY A 80 -15.06 -8.13 -8.32
C GLY A 80 -14.92 -6.63 -8.50
N VAL A 81 -15.17 -5.90 -7.41
CA VAL A 81 -15.15 -4.44 -7.39
C VAL A 81 -13.88 -3.94 -6.72
N VAL A 82 -13.05 -3.19 -7.43
CA VAL A 82 -11.93 -2.45 -6.86
C VAL A 82 -12.41 -1.03 -6.53
N ILE A 83 -12.31 -0.65 -5.26
CA ILE A 83 -12.72 0.66 -4.75
C ILE A 83 -11.45 1.45 -4.46
N GLN A 84 -11.13 2.45 -5.29
CA GLN A 84 -9.94 3.25 -5.10
C GLN A 84 -10.23 4.47 -4.23
N MET A 85 -9.59 4.50 -3.06
CA MET A 85 -9.56 5.66 -2.17
C MET A 85 -8.37 6.53 -2.55
N ASP A 86 -8.58 7.54 -3.40
CA ASP A 86 -7.53 8.40 -3.97
C ASP A 86 -7.81 9.88 -3.62
N ARG A 87 -7.63 10.78 -4.56
CA ARG A 87 -7.64 12.27 -4.40
C ARG A 87 -8.88 12.81 -3.73
N ASN A 88 -10.04 12.22 -3.98
CA ASN A 88 -11.30 12.60 -3.36
C ASN A 88 -11.33 12.31 -1.85
N PHE A 89 -10.46 11.39 -1.40
CA PHE A 89 -10.16 11.11 0.01
C PHE A 89 -8.76 11.57 0.38
N GLY A 90 -8.27 12.67 -0.21
CA GLY A 90 -6.90 13.16 -0.06
C GLY A 90 -6.77 14.39 0.84
N GLU A 91 -7.80 14.78 1.59
CA GLU A 91 -7.78 15.96 2.46
C GLU A 91 -6.71 15.82 3.55
N VAL A 92 -5.97 16.92 3.80
CA VAL A 92 -4.98 17.04 4.88
C VAL A 92 -5.14 18.40 5.55
N LYS A 93 -5.46 18.40 6.83
CA LYS A 93 -5.62 19.59 7.66
C LYS A 93 -4.69 19.56 8.87
N VAL A 94 -4.03 20.65 9.15
CA VAL A 94 -3.14 20.81 10.31
C VAL A 94 -3.84 21.66 11.37
N GLU A 95 -3.93 21.16 12.60
CA GLU A 95 -4.51 21.84 13.74
C GLU A 95 -3.55 21.73 14.94
N GLY A 96 -2.80 22.82 15.20
CA GLY A 96 -1.74 22.79 16.20
C GLY A 96 -0.67 21.75 15.88
N THR A 97 -0.49 20.76 16.75
CA THR A 97 0.44 19.64 16.55
C THR A 97 -0.22 18.40 15.95
N GLU A 98 -1.51 18.48 15.60
CA GLU A 98 -2.24 17.37 14.99
C GLU A 98 -2.40 17.55 13.48
N ILE A 99 -2.36 16.43 12.76
CA ILE A 99 -2.69 16.36 11.34
C ILE A 99 -3.87 15.42 11.17
N HIS A 100 -4.97 15.97 10.69
CA HIS A 100 -6.15 15.23 10.26
C HIS A 100 -6.01 14.93 8.77
N ALA A 101 -6.00 13.66 8.41
CA ALA A 101 -5.85 13.28 7.01
C ALA A 101 -6.81 12.15 6.63
N SER A 102 -7.36 12.24 5.43
CA SER A 102 -8.24 11.23 4.85
C SER A 102 -7.43 10.04 4.31
N ALA A 103 -8.06 8.89 4.18
CA ALA A 103 -7.39 7.62 3.84
C ALA A 103 -6.63 7.62 2.51
N GLY A 104 -7.10 8.38 1.53
CA GLY A 104 -6.46 8.54 0.21
C GLY A 104 -5.32 9.55 0.18
N ALA A 105 -5.08 10.31 1.26
CA ALA A 105 -3.97 11.25 1.32
C ALA A 105 -2.62 10.53 1.18
N LEU A 106 -1.80 10.98 0.23
CA LEU A 106 -0.46 10.46 0.07
C LEU A 106 0.41 10.80 1.29
N LEU A 107 1.21 9.85 1.75
CA LEU A 107 2.13 10.07 2.86
C LEU A 107 3.12 11.21 2.58
N SER A 108 3.52 11.40 1.33
CA SER A 108 4.34 12.53 0.89
C SER A 108 3.63 13.88 1.06
N THR A 109 2.32 13.95 0.79
CA THR A 109 1.51 15.16 0.98
C THR A 109 1.40 15.51 2.47
N ILE A 110 1.15 14.51 3.32
CA ILE A 110 1.12 14.66 4.77
C ILE A 110 2.49 15.14 5.30
N ALA A 111 3.59 14.54 4.83
CA ALA A 111 4.95 14.94 5.24
C ALA A 111 5.28 16.40 4.82
N VAL A 112 4.79 16.85 3.65
CA VAL A 112 4.92 18.24 3.22
C VAL A 112 4.12 19.18 4.13
N ALA A 113 2.88 18.79 4.51
CA ALA A 113 2.05 19.57 5.44
C ALA A 113 2.69 19.68 6.82
N ALA A 114 3.19 18.56 7.37
CA ALA A 114 3.92 18.53 8.64
C ALA A 114 5.12 19.49 8.63
N ARG A 115 5.98 19.37 7.59
CA ARG A 115 7.16 20.24 7.45
C ARG A 115 6.80 21.72 7.33
N ARG A 116 5.74 22.07 6.57
CA ARG A 116 5.29 23.46 6.43
C ARG A 116 4.81 24.05 7.76
N ALA A 117 4.26 23.23 8.63
CA ALA A 117 3.84 23.59 9.98
C ALA A 117 4.95 23.48 11.03
N SER A 118 6.19 23.18 10.63
CA SER A 118 7.32 22.94 11.54
C SER A 118 7.06 21.81 12.54
N LEU A 119 6.35 20.75 12.11
CA LEU A 119 6.07 19.57 12.90
C LEU A 119 7.05 18.44 12.54
N THR A 120 7.69 17.87 13.56
CA THR A 120 8.63 16.73 13.44
C THR A 120 7.99 15.42 13.88
N GLY A 121 8.54 14.29 13.42
CA GLY A 121 8.12 12.94 13.78
C GLY A 121 7.51 12.16 12.61
N PHE A 122 7.24 12.80 11.47
CA PHE A 122 6.68 12.16 10.26
C PHE A 122 7.65 12.06 9.09
N GLU A 123 8.92 12.44 9.25
CA GLU A 123 9.93 12.48 8.19
C GLU A 123 10.19 11.10 7.57
N PHE A 124 10.07 10.02 8.39
CA PHE A 124 10.27 8.63 7.94
C PHE A 124 9.29 8.22 6.84
N ALA A 125 8.07 8.79 6.86
CA ALA A 125 6.97 8.39 5.98
C ALA A 125 6.99 9.08 4.62
N GLY A 126 7.64 10.25 4.50
CA GLY A 126 7.57 11.09 3.31
C GLY A 126 8.07 10.46 2.02
N GLY A 127 8.91 9.42 2.11
CA GLY A 127 9.38 8.66 0.97
C GLY A 127 8.60 7.37 0.67
N ILE A 128 7.65 6.96 1.51
CA ILE A 128 6.85 5.74 1.28
C ILE A 128 5.78 6.05 0.22
N PRO A 129 5.71 5.30 -0.89
CA PRO A 129 4.79 5.60 -2.00
C PRO A 129 3.38 5.07 -1.74
N GLY A 130 2.81 5.37 -0.57
CA GLY A 130 1.51 4.87 -0.12
C GLY A 130 0.54 5.99 0.25
N THR A 131 -0.72 5.62 0.43
CA THR A 131 -1.75 6.45 1.05
C THR A 131 -1.82 6.19 2.55
N LEU A 132 -2.41 7.12 3.29
CA LEU A 132 -2.61 6.98 4.74
C LEU A 132 -3.36 5.69 5.12
N GLY A 133 -4.46 5.38 4.42
CA GLY A 133 -5.24 4.17 4.69
C GLY A 133 -4.41 2.90 4.56
N GLY A 134 -3.66 2.75 3.47
CA GLY A 134 -2.75 1.61 3.29
C GLY A 134 -1.63 1.57 4.33
N ALA A 135 -1.11 2.73 4.72
CA ALA A 135 -0.08 2.84 5.74
C ALA A 135 -0.58 2.42 7.14
N VAL A 136 -1.81 2.80 7.52
CA VAL A 136 -2.44 2.39 8.78
C VAL A 136 -2.68 0.87 8.79
N VAL A 137 -3.25 0.31 7.73
CA VAL A 137 -3.49 -1.15 7.63
C VAL A 137 -2.23 -1.95 7.85
N MET A 138 -1.10 -1.48 7.31
CA MET A 138 0.18 -2.19 7.32
C MET A 138 1.11 -1.76 8.47
N ASN A 139 0.72 -0.83 9.33
CA ASN A 139 1.67 -0.15 10.20
C ASN A 139 2.96 0.18 9.44
N ALA A 140 2.82 0.91 8.35
CA ALA A 140 3.94 1.20 7.47
C ALA A 140 5.06 1.93 8.21
N GLY A 141 6.30 1.54 7.92
CA GLY A 141 7.46 2.13 8.56
C GLY A 141 8.70 2.09 7.70
N ALA A 142 9.60 3.02 7.94
CA ALA A 142 10.91 3.13 7.31
C ALA A 142 11.87 3.87 8.25
N TYR A 143 13.17 3.57 8.14
CA TYR A 143 14.23 4.30 8.85
C TYR A 143 14.05 4.42 10.36
N GLY A 144 13.41 3.43 11.00
CA GLY A 144 13.21 3.36 12.44
C GLY A 144 11.93 4.00 12.96
N GLY A 145 11.12 4.68 12.12
CA GLY A 145 9.79 5.16 12.46
C GLY A 145 8.69 4.28 11.86
N GLU A 146 7.55 4.20 12.52
CA GLU A 146 6.36 3.46 12.11
C GLU A 146 5.09 4.30 12.32
N MET A 147 4.01 3.97 11.63
CA MET A 147 2.74 4.68 11.79
C MET A 147 2.23 4.70 13.24
N LYS A 148 2.39 3.60 13.98
CA LYS A 148 2.00 3.53 15.40
C LYS A 148 2.65 4.58 16.28
N ASP A 149 3.83 5.10 15.91
CA ASP A 149 4.58 6.07 16.70
C ASP A 149 3.96 7.48 16.66
N VAL A 150 3.10 7.73 15.68
CA VAL A 150 2.51 9.04 15.40
C VAL A 150 0.98 9.04 15.33
N LEU A 151 0.35 7.87 15.26
CA LEU A 151 -1.11 7.77 15.25
C LEU A 151 -1.71 8.11 16.61
N ARG A 152 -2.78 8.90 16.62
CA ARG A 152 -3.63 9.16 17.78
C ARG A 152 -4.92 8.34 17.73
N LYS A 153 -5.63 8.37 16.60
CA LYS A 153 -6.86 7.63 16.34
C LYS A 153 -7.09 7.44 14.84
N VAL A 154 -7.88 6.45 14.49
CA VAL A 154 -8.27 6.14 13.11
C VAL A 154 -9.78 6.10 13.01
N MET A 155 -10.33 6.77 12.00
CA MET A 155 -11.73 6.66 11.63
C MET A 155 -11.88 5.50 10.64
N VAL A 156 -12.76 4.58 10.96
CA VAL A 156 -12.98 3.36 10.19
C VAL A 156 -14.46 3.13 9.91
N MET A 157 -14.72 2.30 8.91
CA MET A 157 -16.04 1.76 8.63
C MET A 157 -15.99 0.23 8.69
N ASP A 158 -16.97 -0.38 9.32
CA ASP A 158 -17.13 -1.84 9.30
C ASP A 158 -17.89 -2.33 8.05
N GLN A 159 -18.03 -3.64 7.93
CA GLN A 159 -18.73 -4.27 6.80
C GLN A 159 -20.24 -3.96 6.75
N SER A 160 -20.83 -3.47 7.86
CA SER A 160 -22.23 -3.02 7.89
C SER A 160 -22.42 -1.59 7.37
N GLY A 161 -21.32 -0.85 7.17
CA GLY A 161 -21.33 0.57 6.81
C GLY A 161 -21.33 1.51 8.02
N LYS A 162 -21.21 0.99 9.27
CA LYS A 162 -21.11 1.80 10.48
C LYS A 162 -19.73 2.44 10.59
N VAL A 163 -19.70 3.74 10.78
CA VAL A 163 -18.49 4.53 10.99
C VAL A 163 -18.22 4.75 12.48
N PHE A 164 -16.99 4.58 12.91
CA PHE A 164 -16.54 4.83 14.28
C PHE A 164 -15.04 5.10 14.34
N GLU A 165 -14.58 5.60 15.47
CA GLU A 165 -13.17 5.85 15.74
C GLU A 165 -12.56 4.73 16.59
N ILE A 166 -11.29 4.40 16.31
CA ILE A 166 -10.47 3.48 17.11
C ILE A 166 -9.26 4.25 17.59
N PRO A 167 -9.03 4.35 18.92
CA PRO A 167 -7.80 4.91 19.48
C PRO A 167 -6.56 4.11 19.05
N ALA A 168 -5.41 4.76 18.95
CA ALA A 168 -4.19 4.11 18.46
C ALA A 168 -3.76 2.88 19.27
N GLU A 169 -3.96 2.91 20.58
CA GLU A 169 -3.66 1.82 21.51
C GLU A 169 -4.50 0.55 21.26
N GLU A 170 -5.69 0.70 20.68
CA GLU A 170 -6.59 -0.43 20.35
C GLU A 170 -6.31 -1.03 18.97
N LEU A 171 -5.47 -0.38 18.15
CA LEU A 171 -5.19 -0.84 16.78
C LEU A 171 -4.33 -2.11 16.70
N GLN A 172 -3.76 -2.58 17.82
CA GLN A 172 -2.93 -3.79 17.88
C GLN A 172 -1.84 -3.81 16.80
N MET A 173 -1.18 -2.67 16.61
CA MET A 173 -0.20 -2.48 15.56
C MET A 173 1.11 -3.22 15.85
N GLY A 174 1.48 -4.08 14.92
CA GLY A 174 2.73 -4.82 14.92
C GLY A 174 3.48 -4.68 13.60
N TYR A 175 4.53 -5.48 13.41
CA TYR A 175 5.29 -5.48 12.15
C TYR A 175 4.41 -5.91 10.96
N ARG A 176 4.08 -4.97 10.09
CA ARG A 176 3.23 -5.15 8.89
C ARG A 176 1.83 -5.68 9.19
N THR A 177 1.26 -5.29 10.33
CA THR A 177 -0.07 -5.71 10.75
C THR A 177 -0.76 -4.66 11.64
N SER A 178 -2.10 -4.69 11.62
CA SER A 178 -3.00 -3.97 12.54
C SER A 178 -4.32 -4.72 12.63
N ILE A 179 -5.17 -4.40 13.64
CA ILE A 179 -6.52 -4.96 13.78
C ILE A 179 -7.40 -4.65 12.56
N ILE A 180 -7.13 -3.56 11.86
CA ILE A 180 -7.89 -3.15 10.67
C ILE A 180 -8.01 -4.30 9.67
N LYS A 181 -6.87 -4.98 9.40
CA LYS A 181 -6.81 -6.09 8.45
C LYS A 181 -7.60 -7.31 8.93
N THR A 182 -7.49 -7.67 10.21
CA THR A 182 -8.11 -8.89 10.75
C THR A 182 -9.60 -8.73 10.98
N ALA A 183 -10.04 -7.53 11.33
CA ALA A 183 -11.47 -7.20 11.52
C ALA A 183 -12.18 -6.84 10.20
N GLY A 184 -11.44 -6.69 9.09
CA GLY A 184 -12.03 -6.30 7.80
C GLY A 184 -12.56 -4.87 7.79
N TYR A 185 -11.97 -3.97 8.59
CA TYR A 185 -12.36 -2.56 8.61
C TYR A 185 -11.78 -1.80 7.41
N ILE A 186 -12.47 -0.76 6.99
CA ILE A 186 -12.03 0.18 5.96
C ILE A 186 -11.60 1.46 6.63
N VAL A 187 -10.35 1.88 6.42
CA VAL A 187 -9.84 3.15 6.94
C VAL A 187 -10.42 4.29 6.11
N LEU A 188 -11.04 5.27 6.77
CA LEU A 188 -11.58 6.50 6.15
C LEU A 188 -10.65 7.69 6.37
N GLY A 189 -9.95 7.73 7.48
CA GLY A 189 -9.00 8.78 7.83
C GLY A 189 -8.31 8.49 9.15
N ALA A 190 -7.36 9.33 9.52
CA ALA A 190 -6.68 9.24 10.81
C ALA A 190 -6.25 10.62 11.31
N VAL A 191 -6.04 10.71 12.63
CA VAL A 191 -5.41 11.85 13.30
C VAL A 191 -4.01 11.41 13.70
N LEU A 192 -3.02 12.18 13.26
CA LEU A 192 -1.62 12.01 13.64
C LEU A 192 -1.27 13.07 14.70
N SER A 193 -0.54 12.70 15.74
CA SER A 193 -0.03 13.59 16.76
C SER A 193 1.48 13.73 16.58
N LEU A 194 1.93 14.92 16.24
CA LEU A 194 3.32 15.24 15.99
C LEU A 194 3.85 16.21 17.07
N LYS A 195 5.10 16.64 16.93
CA LYS A 195 5.73 17.57 17.86
C LYS A 195 6.19 18.81 17.13
N GLU A 196 6.16 19.96 17.77
CA GLU A 196 6.86 21.15 17.27
C GLU A 196 8.35 20.87 17.12
N GLY A 197 8.95 21.34 16.05
CA GLY A 197 10.37 21.13 15.76
C GLY A 197 11.02 22.30 15.04
N ASN A 198 12.32 22.25 14.92
CA ASN A 198 13.08 23.20 14.13
C ASN A 198 12.95 22.92 12.64
N LEU A 199 12.46 23.88 11.87
CA LEU A 199 12.21 23.70 10.42
C LEU A 199 13.46 23.27 9.65
N GLU A 200 14.63 23.80 9.99
CA GLU A 200 15.88 23.47 9.27
C GLU A 200 16.34 22.04 9.62
N GLU A 201 16.18 21.60 10.86
CA GLU A 201 16.44 20.21 11.24
C GLU A 201 15.50 19.23 10.54
N ILE A 202 14.20 19.56 10.46
CA ILE A 202 13.21 18.76 9.72
C ILE A 202 13.59 18.66 8.25
N LYS A 203 13.98 19.77 7.60
CA LYS A 203 14.43 19.77 6.21
C LYS A 203 15.69 18.92 6.01
N MET A 204 16.67 19.05 6.91
CA MET A 204 17.93 18.27 6.85
C MET A 204 17.63 16.77 7.01
N LEU A 205 16.79 16.39 7.97
CA LEU A 205 16.42 14.99 8.16
C LEU A 205 15.65 14.44 6.96
N THR A 206 14.65 15.17 6.46
CA THR A 206 13.87 14.79 5.27
C THR A 206 14.81 14.56 4.07
N ARG A 207 15.74 15.48 3.83
CA ARG A 207 16.72 15.36 2.74
C ARG A 207 17.62 14.13 2.92
N LYS A 208 18.17 13.93 4.11
CA LYS A 208 19.01 12.76 4.44
C LYS A 208 18.28 11.44 4.18
N LEU A 209 17.02 11.32 4.61
CA LEU A 209 16.22 10.11 4.39
C LEU A 209 15.91 9.90 2.91
N SER A 210 15.62 10.97 2.15
CA SER A 210 15.42 10.90 0.71
C SER A 210 16.69 10.46 -0.03
N GLU A 211 17.86 11.00 0.31
CA GLU A 211 19.14 10.60 -0.27
C GLU A 211 19.48 9.14 0.04
N GLN A 212 19.25 8.69 1.28
CA GLN A 212 19.41 7.28 1.65
C GLN A 212 18.48 6.35 0.85
N ARG A 213 17.25 6.77 0.60
CA ARG A 213 16.30 6.01 -0.19
C ARG A 213 16.74 5.91 -1.64
N THR A 214 17.05 7.04 -2.26
CA THR A 214 17.47 7.13 -3.67
C THR A 214 18.76 6.35 -3.92
N SER A 215 19.72 6.39 -2.98
CA SER A 215 20.98 5.66 -3.12
C SER A 215 20.83 4.14 -2.95
N LYS A 216 19.86 3.67 -2.15
CA LYS A 216 19.75 2.25 -1.76
C LYS A 216 18.63 1.48 -2.48
N GLN A 217 17.57 2.15 -2.93
CA GLN A 217 16.40 1.49 -3.53
C GLN A 217 16.36 1.67 -5.05
N PRO A 218 15.84 0.68 -5.80
CA PRO A 218 15.75 0.70 -7.27
C PRO A 218 14.55 1.53 -7.74
N LEU A 219 14.53 2.84 -7.43
CA LEU A 219 13.39 3.73 -7.70
C LEU A 219 13.16 3.98 -9.20
N GLU A 220 14.15 3.68 -10.02
CA GLU A 220 14.12 3.73 -11.48
C GLU A 220 13.27 2.62 -12.14
N TYR A 221 12.96 1.56 -11.38
CA TYR A 221 12.16 0.44 -11.86
C TYR A 221 10.84 0.32 -11.12
N PRO A 222 9.75 -0.11 -11.80
CA PRO A 222 8.50 -0.48 -11.15
C PRO A 222 8.71 -1.65 -10.17
N SER A 223 8.15 -1.52 -8.96
CA SER A 223 8.19 -2.56 -7.92
C SER A 223 7.07 -2.34 -6.89
N ALA A 224 6.84 -3.32 -6.04
CA ALA A 224 5.94 -3.21 -4.88
C ALA A 224 6.72 -3.04 -3.56
N GLY A 225 7.88 -2.37 -3.57
CA GLY A 225 8.72 -2.21 -2.40
C GLY A 225 9.51 -3.50 -2.06
N SER A 226 9.75 -3.72 -0.76
CA SER A 226 10.38 -4.95 -0.29
C SER A 226 9.45 -6.14 -0.53
N THR A 227 9.94 -7.14 -1.26
CA THR A 227 9.13 -8.30 -1.68
C THR A 227 8.85 -9.24 -0.54
N PHE A 228 9.81 -9.39 0.39
CA PHE A 228 9.74 -10.30 1.53
C PHE A 228 9.82 -9.54 2.85
N LYS A 229 9.11 -10.04 3.85
CA LYS A 229 9.23 -9.60 5.23
C LYS A 229 10.64 -9.85 5.75
N ARG A 230 11.04 -9.08 6.75
CA ARG A 230 12.29 -9.30 7.46
C ARG A 230 12.15 -10.54 8.35
N PRO A 231 12.93 -11.63 8.13
CA PRO A 231 12.94 -12.78 9.02
C PRO A 231 13.56 -12.40 10.37
N GLU A 232 13.16 -13.11 11.42
CA GLU A 232 13.73 -12.89 12.75
C GLU A 232 15.24 -13.16 12.74
N GLY A 233 16.01 -12.23 13.29
CA GLY A 233 17.47 -12.30 13.33
C GLY A 233 18.20 -12.04 11.99
N TYR A 234 17.47 -11.85 10.88
CA TYR A 234 18.07 -11.73 9.54
C TYR A 234 17.54 -10.52 8.77
N PHE A 235 18.15 -10.26 7.61
CA PHE A 235 17.67 -9.31 6.60
C PHE A 235 17.41 -10.07 5.30
N ALA A 236 16.17 -10.07 4.81
CA ALA A 236 15.80 -10.79 3.58
C ALA A 236 16.72 -10.45 2.39
N GLY A 237 16.96 -9.16 2.13
CA GLY A 237 17.83 -8.72 1.04
C GLY A 237 19.27 -9.25 1.17
N LYS A 238 19.80 -9.39 2.39
CA LYS A 238 21.14 -9.96 2.61
C LYS A 238 21.16 -11.46 2.32
N LEU A 239 20.16 -12.21 2.82
CA LEU A 239 20.05 -13.65 2.54
C LEU A 239 19.96 -13.93 1.03
N ILE A 240 19.16 -13.14 0.31
CA ILE A 240 19.00 -13.24 -1.15
C ILE A 240 20.32 -12.93 -1.86
N MET A 241 21.01 -11.88 -1.44
CA MET A 241 22.33 -11.53 -1.99
C MET A 241 23.37 -12.62 -1.74
N ASP A 242 23.45 -13.11 -0.52
CA ASP A 242 24.40 -14.16 -0.10
C ASP A 242 24.06 -15.53 -0.75
N SER A 243 22.83 -15.70 -1.23
CA SER A 243 22.40 -16.84 -2.05
C SER A 243 22.90 -16.76 -3.50
N GLY A 244 23.50 -15.65 -3.92
CA GLY A 244 23.98 -15.44 -5.29
C GLY A 244 22.86 -15.03 -6.26
N LEU A 245 21.73 -14.57 -5.75
CA LEU A 245 20.52 -14.24 -6.55
C LEU A 245 20.43 -12.77 -6.98
N ARG A 246 21.47 -11.96 -6.73
CA ARG A 246 21.53 -10.58 -7.24
C ARG A 246 21.38 -10.58 -8.76
N GLY A 247 20.41 -9.83 -9.31
CA GLY A 247 20.17 -9.74 -10.74
C GLY A 247 19.54 -10.97 -11.37
N TYR A 248 19.19 -12.02 -10.61
CA TYR A 248 18.55 -13.22 -11.13
C TYR A 248 17.16 -12.89 -11.71
N ARG A 249 16.84 -13.49 -12.86
CA ARG A 249 15.63 -13.19 -13.65
C ARG A 249 14.75 -14.40 -13.89
N VAL A 250 13.44 -14.15 -13.92
CA VAL A 250 12.42 -15.05 -14.47
C VAL A 250 11.52 -14.19 -15.33
N GLY A 251 11.50 -14.43 -16.64
CA GLY A 251 10.81 -13.58 -17.61
C GLY A 251 11.23 -12.11 -17.48
N GLY A 252 10.23 -11.23 -17.30
CA GLY A 252 10.44 -9.80 -17.07
C GLY A 252 10.70 -9.40 -15.61
N ALA A 253 10.57 -10.32 -14.65
CA ALA A 253 10.84 -10.07 -13.24
C ALA A 253 12.32 -10.30 -12.89
N GLN A 254 12.92 -9.42 -12.06
CA GLN A 254 14.33 -9.50 -11.68
C GLN A 254 14.51 -9.16 -10.20
N VAL A 255 15.41 -9.90 -9.51
CA VAL A 255 15.95 -9.46 -8.22
C VAL A 255 16.83 -8.24 -8.47
N SER A 256 16.51 -7.11 -7.85
CA SER A 256 17.22 -5.86 -8.07
C SER A 256 18.72 -5.99 -7.74
N GLU A 257 19.57 -5.51 -8.65
CA GLU A 257 21.02 -5.45 -8.43
C GLU A 257 21.38 -4.43 -7.34
N LYS A 258 20.57 -3.38 -7.19
CA LYS A 258 20.79 -2.30 -6.22
C LYS A 258 20.39 -2.70 -4.80
N HIS A 259 19.28 -3.43 -4.67
CA HIS A 259 18.75 -3.91 -3.38
C HIS A 259 18.06 -5.26 -3.54
N CYS A 260 18.71 -6.36 -3.16
CA CYS A 260 18.22 -7.72 -3.39
C CYS A 260 16.90 -8.07 -2.65
N GLY A 261 16.42 -7.25 -1.73
CA GLY A 261 15.10 -7.38 -1.12
C GLY A 261 13.94 -6.94 -2.02
N PHE A 262 14.24 -6.35 -3.19
CA PHE A 262 13.25 -5.88 -4.16
C PHE A 262 13.24 -6.80 -5.39
N VAL A 263 12.06 -7.21 -5.80
CA VAL A 263 11.79 -7.69 -7.16
C VAL A 263 11.30 -6.52 -7.97
N ILE A 264 11.91 -6.32 -9.13
CA ILE A 264 11.60 -5.23 -10.06
C ILE A 264 11.01 -5.77 -11.35
N ASN A 265 10.15 -4.98 -11.99
CA ASN A 265 9.66 -5.19 -13.34
C ASN A 265 10.60 -4.49 -14.31
N THR A 266 11.27 -5.23 -15.20
CA THR A 266 12.22 -4.69 -16.16
C THR A 266 11.58 -4.25 -17.49
N GLY A 267 10.24 -4.29 -17.58
CA GLY A 267 9.45 -3.85 -18.73
C GLY A 267 8.19 -4.68 -18.90
N ASP A 268 8.32 -5.97 -19.18
CA ASP A 268 7.21 -6.85 -19.58
C ASP A 268 6.95 -7.98 -18.55
N ALA A 269 7.23 -7.75 -17.26
CA ALA A 269 6.99 -8.76 -16.23
C ALA A 269 5.50 -9.06 -16.08
N THR A 270 5.18 -10.34 -16.01
CA THR A 270 3.87 -10.86 -15.64
C THR A 270 3.81 -11.16 -14.14
N ALA A 271 2.60 -11.33 -13.62
CA ALA A 271 2.43 -11.78 -12.23
C ALA A 271 2.97 -13.20 -12.04
N GLU A 272 2.87 -14.05 -13.06
CA GLU A 272 3.45 -15.39 -13.08
C GLU A 272 4.98 -15.36 -12.99
N ASP A 273 5.66 -14.45 -13.72
CA ASP A 273 7.11 -14.26 -13.63
C ASP A 273 7.54 -13.90 -12.21
N VAL A 274 6.82 -12.96 -11.57
CA VAL A 274 7.11 -12.53 -10.19
C VAL A 274 6.91 -13.70 -9.21
N CYS A 275 5.83 -14.45 -9.34
CA CYS A 275 5.55 -15.62 -8.49
C CYS A 275 6.63 -16.70 -8.67
N GLY A 276 7.02 -17.00 -9.91
CA GLY A 276 8.09 -17.94 -10.23
C GLY A 276 9.42 -17.51 -9.63
N LEU A 277 9.76 -16.22 -9.75
CA LEU A 277 10.96 -15.65 -9.16
C LEU A 277 10.93 -15.72 -7.63
N MET A 278 9.80 -15.34 -7.00
CA MET A 278 9.64 -15.39 -5.55
C MET A 278 9.79 -16.82 -5.01
N LYS A 279 9.20 -17.81 -5.69
CA LYS A 279 9.33 -19.23 -5.35
C LYS A 279 10.79 -19.66 -5.41
N HIS A 280 11.48 -19.40 -6.51
CA HIS A 280 12.89 -19.74 -6.66
C HIS A 280 13.77 -19.10 -5.59
N VAL A 281 13.55 -17.83 -5.27
CA VAL A 281 14.25 -17.10 -4.21
C VAL A 281 14.03 -17.78 -2.85
N THR A 282 12.78 -18.10 -2.51
CA THR A 282 12.43 -18.72 -1.23
C THR A 282 13.07 -20.10 -1.08
N GLU A 283 12.99 -20.94 -2.12
CA GLU A 283 13.58 -22.28 -2.14
C GLU A 283 15.12 -22.24 -2.02
N THR A 284 15.77 -21.32 -2.75
CA THR A 284 17.24 -21.16 -2.73
C THR A 284 17.74 -20.66 -1.37
N VAL A 285 17.06 -19.67 -0.78
CA VAL A 285 17.41 -19.16 0.56
C VAL A 285 17.20 -20.24 1.61
N TYR A 286 16.09 -20.98 1.54
CA TYR A 286 15.82 -22.08 2.47
C TYR A 286 16.89 -23.19 2.37
N ALA A 287 17.23 -23.63 1.17
CA ALA A 287 18.25 -24.66 0.95
C ALA A 287 19.63 -24.25 1.49
N LYS A 288 19.97 -22.96 1.44
CA LYS A 288 21.29 -22.46 1.84
C LYS A 288 21.37 -22.09 3.33
N PHE A 289 20.32 -21.56 3.92
CA PHE A 289 20.32 -20.98 5.25
C PHE A 289 19.30 -21.58 6.22
N GLY A 290 18.38 -22.44 5.75
CA GLY A 290 17.27 -22.98 6.55
C GLY A 290 16.22 -21.92 6.95
N VAL A 291 16.24 -20.74 6.31
CA VAL A 291 15.34 -19.64 6.61
C VAL A 291 14.26 -19.54 5.55
N THR A 292 12.99 -19.57 5.97
CA THR A 292 11.84 -19.37 5.08
C THR A 292 11.56 -17.88 4.93
N LEU A 293 11.53 -17.40 3.69
CA LEU A 293 11.11 -16.04 3.38
C LEU A 293 9.59 -15.96 3.20
N GLU A 294 8.94 -15.05 3.94
CA GLU A 294 7.51 -14.76 3.79
C GLU A 294 7.29 -13.54 2.89
N PRO A 295 6.33 -13.60 1.93
CA PRO A 295 5.97 -12.43 1.14
C PRO A 295 5.48 -11.26 2.01
N GLU A 296 5.97 -10.04 1.73
CA GLU A 296 5.40 -8.80 2.25
C GLU A 296 4.35 -8.23 1.29
N VAL A 297 4.60 -8.37 -0.02
CA VAL A 297 3.68 -7.97 -1.08
C VAL A 297 2.35 -8.72 -0.96
N LYS A 298 1.24 -8.04 -1.22
CA LYS A 298 -0.11 -8.61 -1.20
C LYS A 298 -0.50 -9.09 -2.59
N PHE A 299 -1.23 -10.19 -2.63
CA PHE A 299 -1.74 -10.79 -3.86
C PHE A 299 -3.21 -10.45 -4.03
N LEU A 300 -3.63 -10.10 -5.24
CA LEU A 300 -5.01 -9.84 -5.60
C LEU A 300 -5.37 -10.58 -6.88
N GLY A 301 -6.46 -11.34 -6.85
CA GLY A 301 -6.91 -12.19 -7.94
C GLY A 301 -6.51 -13.65 -7.76
N GLU A 302 -6.69 -14.45 -8.82
CA GLU A 302 -6.38 -15.88 -8.85
C GLU A 302 -4.97 -16.11 -9.42
N PHE A 303 -4.11 -16.81 -8.67
CA PHE A 303 -2.73 -17.12 -9.03
C PHE A 303 -2.51 -18.61 -9.28
#